data_7bd20352034e8becc93bf97646067e57
#
_entry.id   7bd20352034e8becc93bf97646067e57
#
_cell.length_a   1.000
_cell.length_b   1.000
_cell.length_c   1.000
_cell.angle_alpha   90.00
_cell.angle_beta   90.00
_cell.angle_gamma   90.00
#
_symmetry.space_group_name_H-M   'P 1'
#
loop_
_entity.id
_entity.type
_entity.pdbx_description
1 polymer ?
#
loop_
_entity_poly.entity_id
_entity_poly.type
_entity_poly.pdbx_seq_one_letter_code
_entity_poly.pdbx_strand_id
1 'polypeptide(L)'
;MCVGVTRTLAHISDLHVGRDRRTDGAMAVLARALEDAGVDEVLVTGDVTHGGRGEELTAWERAFGRLAERVVVVPGNHDRLGDDVARALMPVRRVDVEVRRGLFLVRVDSTAPHNARLLSSHGALDDRDLAEVERAIASAPRGLLVAVMLHHHPLPLPGDFLAERVVTWLGWPHAAELARGRELVELLHGRCDLLLHGHRHAPSEVELPAVRGRPLRIVNAGCAPDLGAVRVIAHQAGRIVGERMLAFDVAAAGRGVAA
;
A
#
# COMPACT_ATOMS: atom_id res chain seq x y z
N MET A 1 -27.16 22.26 -3.85
CA MET A 1 -26.16 21.26 -3.38
C MET A 1 -25.35 20.84 -4.59
N CYS A 2 -24.08 21.21 -4.67
CA CYS A 2 -23.21 20.68 -5.73
C CYS A 2 -23.03 19.18 -5.49
N VAL A 3 -23.55 18.36 -6.39
CA VAL A 3 -23.28 16.92 -6.39
C VAL A 3 -21.78 16.77 -6.67
N GLY A 4 -21.01 16.43 -5.65
CA GLY A 4 -19.56 16.22 -5.81
C GLY A 4 -19.32 15.10 -6.83
N VAL A 5 -18.24 15.21 -7.60
CA VAL A 5 -17.84 14.17 -8.56
C VAL A 5 -17.37 12.94 -7.79
N THR A 6 -17.90 11.76 -8.12
CA THR A 6 -17.37 10.48 -7.61
C THR A 6 -15.99 10.23 -8.20
N ARG A 7 -15.04 9.87 -7.35
CA ARG A 7 -13.67 9.51 -7.70
C ARG A 7 -13.37 8.08 -7.27
N THR A 8 -12.41 7.47 -7.92
CA THR A 8 -12.02 6.09 -7.65
C THR A 8 -10.52 6.00 -7.36
N LEU A 9 -10.17 5.19 -6.37
CA LEU A 9 -8.79 4.79 -6.12
C LEU A 9 -8.69 3.27 -6.17
N ALA A 10 -7.65 2.76 -6.82
CA ALA A 10 -7.28 1.35 -6.77
C ALA A 10 -6.19 1.15 -5.72
N HIS A 11 -6.36 0.19 -4.82
CA HIS A 11 -5.35 -0.20 -3.83
C HIS A 11 -4.68 -1.50 -4.26
N ILE A 12 -3.39 -1.45 -4.50
CA ILE A 12 -2.55 -2.58 -4.93
C ILE A 12 -1.29 -2.66 -4.06
N SER A 13 -0.72 -3.85 -3.93
CA SER A 13 0.50 -4.09 -3.16
C SER A 13 1.23 -5.35 -3.61
N ASP A 14 2.46 -5.51 -3.14
CA ASP A 14 3.24 -6.75 -3.25
C ASP A 14 3.34 -7.23 -4.71
N LEU A 15 3.77 -6.31 -5.58
CA LEU A 15 3.88 -6.55 -7.02
C LEU A 15 5.03 -7.49 -7.37
N HIS A 16 6.13 -7.42 -6.61
CA HIS A 16 7.31 -8.28 -6.72
C HIS A 16 7.82 -8.47 -8.15
N VAL A 17 7.96 -7.39 -8.90
CA VAL A 17 8.56 -7.43 -10.24
C VAL A 17 9.96 -8.03 -10.16
N GLY A 18 10.26 -8.99 -11.03
CA GLY A 18 11.50 -9.77 -11.00
C GLY A 18 11.39 -11.09 -10.22
N ARG A 19 10.25 -11.39 -9.58
CA ARG A 19 10.03 -12.67 -8.86
C ARG A 19 10.03 -13.87 -9.83
N ASP A 20 9.25 -13.76 -10.88
CA ASP A 20 9.12 -14.76 -11.93
C ASP A 20 8.42 -14.19 -13.17
N ARG A 21 8.50 -14.93 -14.31
CA ARG A 21 7.92 -14.49 -15.58
C ARG A 21 6.41 -14.27 -15.54
N ARG A 22 5.68 -15.00 -14.70
CA ARG A 22 4.22 -14.85 -14.54
C ARG A 22 3.91 -13.52 -13.88
N THR A 23 4.62 -13.21 -12.82
CA THR A 23 4.50 -11.95 -12.09
C THR A 23 4.84 -10.77 -13.00
N ASP A 24 5.95 -10.84 -13.73
CA ASP A 24 6.38 -9.77 -14.64
C ASP A 24 5.34 -9.54 -15.76
N GLY A 25 4.84 -10.63 -16.35
CA GLY A 25 3.79 -10.54 -17.37
C GLY A 25 2.47 -9.98 -16.81
N ALA A 26 2.15 -10.24 -15.55
CA ALA A 26 0.94 -9.72 -14.91
C ALA A 26 0.93 -8.19 -14.80
N MET A 27 2.11 -7.53 -14.76
CA MET A 27 2.19 -6.08 -14.61
C MET A 27 1.53 -5.32 -15.77
N ALA A 28 1.80 -5.71 -17.00
CA ALA A 28 1.21 -5.08 -18.17
C ALA A 28 -0.32 -5.31 -18.24
N VAL A 29 -0.76 -6.51 -17.83
CA VAL A 29 -2.20 -6.86 -17.79
C VAL A 29 -2.92 -6.06 -16.70
N LEU A 30 -2.33 -5.96 -15.50
CA LEU A 30 -2.85 -5.16 -14.40
C LEU A 30 -2.94 -3.68 -14.78
N ALA A 31 -1.85 -3.11 -15.30
CA ALA A 31 -1.82 -1.70 -15.70
C ALA A 31 -2.90 -1.39 -16.74
N ARG A 32 -3.08 -2.26 -17.74
CA ARG A 32 -4.14 -2.13 -18.72
C ARG A 32 -5.53 -2.23 -18.10
N ALA A 33 -5.77 -3.20 -17.22
CA ALA A 33 -7.06 -3.34 -16.54
C ALA A 33 -7.43 -2.08 -15.72
N LEU A 34 -6.45 -1.46 -15.04
CA LEU A 34 -6.63 -0.21 -14.31
C LEU A 34 -6.92 0.97 -15.25
N GLU A 35 -6.23 1.04 -16.40
CA GLU A 35 -6.45 2.05 -17.43
C GLU A 35 -7.86 1.93 -18.03
N ASP A 36 -8.25 0.71 -18.46
CA ASP A 36 -9.57 0.41 -19.06
C ASP A 36 -10.71 0.64 -18.05
N ALA A 37 -10.46 0.39 -16.76
CA ALA A 37 -11.42 0.67 -15.69
C ALA A 37 -11.57 2.17 -15.36
N GLY A 38 -10.70 3.01 -15.91
CA GLY A 38 -10.75 4.46 -15.74
C GLY A 38 -10.55 4.92 -14.29
N VAL A 39 -9.73 4.22 -13.49
CA VAL A 39 -9.47 4.63 -12.11
C VAL A 39 -8.76 5.97 -12.07
N ASP A 40 -9.14 6.84 -11.11
CA ASP A 40 -8.57 8.17 -10.99
C ASP A 40 -7.17 8.13 -10.34
N GLU A 41 -6.97 7.28 -9.33
CA GLU A 41 -5.70 7.14 -8.59
C GLU A 41 -5.36 5.65 -8.38
N VAL A 42 -4.07 5.32 -8.40
CA VAL A 42 -3.53 3.98 -8.12
C VAL A 42 -2.58 4.09 -6.95
N LEU A 43 -2.93 3.50 -5.81
CA LEU A 43 -2.15 3.55 -4.58
C LEU A 43 -1.41 2.21 -4.40
N VAL A 44 -0.07 2.28 -4.46
CA VAL A 44 0.82 1.11 -4.37
C VAL A 44 1.46 1.08 -2.99
N THR A 45 1.10 0.10 -2.18
CA THR A 45 1.58 -0.01 -0.79
C THR A 45 2.81 -0.91 -0.64
N GLY A 46 3.81 -0.72 -1.50
CA GLY A 46 5.15 -1.28 -1.38
C GLY A 46 5.36 -2.65 -2.02
N ASP A 47 6.59 -3.14 -1.88
CA ASP A 47 7.11 -4.34 -2.52
C ASP A 47 6.83 -4.33 -4.04
N VAL A 48 7.22 -3.21 -4.65
CA VAL A 48 7.16 -3.02 -6.11
C VAL A 48 8.10 -3.99 -6.79
N THR A 49 9.31 -4.10 -6.27
CA THR A 49 10.38 -4.96 -6.77
C THR A 49 10.54 -6.21 -5.89
N HIS A 50 11.09 -7.29 -6.45
CA HIS A 50 11.38 -8.51 -5.69
C HIS A 50 12.76 -8.49 -5.03
N GLY A 51 13.74 -7.98 -5.72
CA GLY A 51 15.13 -7.94 -5.28
C GLY A 51 15.68 -6.53 -5.04
N GLY A 52 14.86 -5.49 -5.10
CA GLY A 52 15.29 -4.10 -4.91
C GLY A 52 16.20 -3.59 -6.01
N ARG A 53 16.10 -4.14 -7.23
CA ARG A 53 17.01 -3.84 -8.34
C ARG A 53 16.46 -2.73 -9.26
N GLY A 54 17.36 -1.90 -9.77
CA GLY A 54 16.99 -0.83 -10.69
C GLY A 54 16.35 -1.31 -11.99
N GLU A 55 16.74 -2.49 -12.49
CA GLU A 55 16.11 -3.11 -13.66
C GLU A 55 14.66 -3.53 -13.41
N GLU A 56 14.35 -4.04 -12.21
CA GLU A 56 12.98 -4.40 -11.78
C GLU A 56 12.10 -3.15 -11.67
N LEU A 57 12.63 -2.07 -11.07
CA LEU A 57 11.94 -0.78 -11.00
C LEU A 57 11.66 -0.22 -12.41
N THR A 58 12.65 -0.25 -13.31
CA THR A 58 12.48 0.20 -14.69
C THR A 58 11.43 -0.63 -15.44
N ALA A 59 11.35 -1.94 -15.19
CA ALA A 59 10.33 -2.80 -15.78
C ALA A 59 8.93 -2.42 -15.30
N TRP A 60 8.76 -2.13 -13.99
CA TRP A 60 7.51 -1.64 -13.43
C TRP A 60 7.12 -0.27 -14.01
N GLU A 61 8.03 0.70 -14.03
CA GLU A 61 7.81 2.03 -14.59
C GLU A 61 7.37 1.97 -16.06
N ARG A 62 7.95 1.06 -16.84
CA ARG A 62 7.55 0.83 -18.22
C ARG A 62 6.12 0.27 -18.33
N ALA A 63 5.77 -0.68 -17.47
CA ALA A 63 4.44 -1.29 -17.48
C ALA A 63 3.35 -0.29 -17.06
N PHE A 64 3.63 0.56 -16.06
CA PHE A 64 2.71 1.55 -15.52
C PHE A 64 2.84 2.95 -16.14
N GLY A 65 3.68 3.14 -17.15
CA GLY A 65 4.02 4.47 -17.69
C GLY A 65 2.82 5.32 -18.12
N ARG A 66 1.76 4.71 -18.64
CA ARG A 66 0.51 5.42 -18.98
C ARG A 66 -0.31 5.86 -17.77
N LEU A 67 -0.06 5.26 -16.63
CA LEU A 67 -0.70 5.58 -15.35
C LEU A 67 0.20 6.43 -14.44
N ALA A 68 1.42 6.78 -14.86
CA ALA A 68 2.45 7.39 -14.02
C ALA A 68 1.94 8.60 -13.22
N GLU A 69 1.13 9.48 -13.84
CA GLU A 69 0.56 10.66 -13.16
C GLU A 69 -0.53 10.31 -12.14
N ARG A 70 -1.09 9.09 -12.19
CA ARG A 70 -2.14 8.58 -11.28
C ARG A 70 -1.58 7.69 -10.18
N VAL A 71 -0.32 7.25 -10.31
CA VAL A 71 0.30 6.33 -9.36
C VAL A 71 0.89 7.11 -8.20
N VAL A 72 0.58 6.64 -6.99
CA VAL A 72 1.24 7.05 -5.75
C VAL A 72 1.78 5.80 -5.07
N VAL A 73 3.03 5.82 -4.67
CA VAL A 73 3.74 4.64 -4.17
C VAL A 73 4.44 4.93 -2.85
N VAL A 74 4.49 3.94 -1.96
CA VAL A 74 5.41 3.88 -0.81
C VAL A 74 6.30 2.65 -0.97
N PRO A 75 7.54 2.65 -0.45
CA PRO A 75 8.41 1.49 -0.53
C PRO A 75 7.99 0.38 0.44
N GLY A 76 8.32 -0.86 0.08
CA GLY A 76 8.28 -2.01 0.96
C GLY A 76 9.67 -2.52 1.33
N ASN A 77 9.74 -3.60 2.12
CA ASN A 77 11.03 -4.14 2.56
C ASN A 77 11.84 -4.76 1.41
N HIS A 78 11.20 -5.34 0.41
CA HIS A 78 11.89 -5.85 -0.78
C HIS A 78 12.54 -4.73 -1.61
N ASP A 79 11.96 -3.54 -1.64
CA ASP A 79 12.51 -2.39 -2.34
C ASP A 79 13.80 -1.85 -1.70
N ARG A 80 14.13 -2.28 -0.46
CA ARG A 80 15.38 -1.97 0.26
C ARG A 80 16.52 -2.94 -0.04
N LEU A 81 16.24 -4.04 -0.72
CA LEU A 81 17.26 -5.01 -1.10
C LEU A 81 18.13 -4.45 -2.25
N GLY A 82 19.12 -5.21 -2.68
CA GLY A 82 19.91 -4.94 -3.89
C GLY A 82 20.42 -3.49 -4.00
N ASP A 83 19.86 -2.74 -4.93
CA ASP A 83 20.25 -1.35 -5.24
C ASP A 83 19.53 -0.30 -4.35
N ASP A 84 18.67 -0.73 -3.40
CA ASP A 84 17.87 0.14 -2.53
C ASP A 84 16.99 1.12 -3.33
N VAL A 85 16.14 0.57 -4.22
CA VAL A 85 15.23 1.38 -5.06
C VAL A 85 14.16 2.13 -4.25
N ALA A 86 13.98 1.79 -2.98
CA ALA A 86 13.09 2.51 -2.07
C ALA A 86 13.38 4.02 -2.04
N ARG A 87 14.64 4.42 -2.21
CA ARG A 87 15.05 5.82 -2.30
C ARG A 87 14.55 6.53 -3.56
N ALA A 88 14.32 5.80 -4.64
CA ALA A 88 13.70 6.37 -5.84
C ALA A 88 12.19 6.53 -5.65
N LEU A 89 11.54 5.64 -4.91
CA LEU A 89 10.10 5.68 -4.61
C LEU A 89 9.74 6.78 -3.61
N MET A 90 10.57 7.02 -2.58
CA MET A 90 10.42 8.11 -1.60
C MET A 90 11.77 8.77 -1.26
N PRO A 91 12.24 9.71 -2.08
CA PRO A 91 13.64 10.19 -1.99
C PRO A 91 13.93 11.16 -0.85
N VAL A 92 12.93 11.88 -0.34
CA VAL A 92 13.18 13.06 0.50
C VAL A 92 12.82 12.87 1.96
N ARG A 93 11.65 12.29 2.24
CA ARG A 93 11.10 12.20 3.62
C ARG A 93 10.46 10.84 3.83
N ARG A 94 10.47 10.37 5.09
CA ARG A 94 9.74 9.16 5.51
C ARG A 94 8.23 9.39 5.61
N VAL A 95 7.82 10.62 5.86
CA VAL A 95 6.40 11.02 5.85
C VAL A 95 6.24 12.16 4.84
N ASP A 96 5.36 11.97 3.89
CA ASP A 96 5.08 12.94 2.84
C ASP A 96 3.58 13.06 2.60
N VAL A 97 3.13 14.20 2.07
CA VAL A 97 1.71 14.50 1.86
C VAL A 97 1.45 14.78 0.38
N GLU A 98 0.46 14.09 -0.16
CA GLU A 98 -0.06 14.39 -1.48
C GLU A 98 -1.54 14.76 -1.42
N VAL A 99 -1.90 15.87 -2.08
CA VAL A 99 -3.29 16.27 -2.25
C VAL A 99 -3.72 15.96 -3.67
N ARG A 100 -4.65 15.03 -3.80
CA ARG A 100 -5.26 14.63 -5.06
C ARG A 100 -6.71 15.11 -5.12
N ARG A 101 -7.38 14.97 -6.25
CA ARG A 101 -8.78 15.41 -6.40
C ARG A 101 -9.70 14.60 -5.47
N GLY A 102 -10.16 15.24 -4.38
CA GLY A 102 -11.04 14.60 -3.38
C GLY A 102 -10.33 13.73 -2.36
N LEU A 103 -8.99 13.60 -2.40
CA LEU A 103 -8.18 12.74 -1.54
C LEU A 103 -7.04 13.54 -0.90
N PHE A 104 -6.88 13.41 0.41
CA PHE A 104 -5.71 13.83 1.16
C PHE A 104 -4.96 12.57 1.58
N LEU A 105 -3.75 12.39 1.07
CA LEU A 105 -2.97 11.19 1.21
C LEU A 105 -1.68 11.45 1.98
N VAL A 106 -1.45 10.70 3.06
CA VAL A 106 -0.20 10.69 3.80
C VAL A 106 0.56 9.41 3.44
N ARG A 107 1.71 9.57 2.82
CA ARG A 107 2.63 8.49 2.47
C ARG A 107 3.60 8.29 3.61
N VAL A 108 3.79 7.04 4.04
CA VAL A 108 4.70 6.71 5.14
C VAL A 108 5.66 5.60 4.71
N ASP A 109 6.94 5.92 4.65
CA ASP A 109 7.99 4.91 4.51
C ASP A 109 8.16 4.18 5.84
N SER A 110 7.52 3.03 5.96
CA SER A 110 7.58 2.17 7.13
C SER A 110 8.78 1.21 7.14
N THR A 111 9.66 1.29 6.12
CA THR A 111 10.87 0.48 6.06
C THR A 111 11.94 0.96 7.04
N ALA A 112 12.93 0.14 7.30
CA ALA A 112 14.02 0.45 8.21
C ALA A 112 15.36 -0.03 7.63
N PRO A 113 16.53 0.47 8.13
CA PRO A 113 17.83 0.08 7.60
C PRO A 113 18.12 -1.42 7.62
N HIS A 114 17.51 -2.18 8.54
CA HIS A 114 17.66 -3.62 8.60
C HIS A 114 16.98 -4.35 7.44
N ASN A 115 16.02 -3.74 6.73
CA ASN A 115 15.39 -4.32 5.54
C ASN A 115 16.35 -4.50 4.35
N ALA A 116 17.54 -3.91 4.40
CA ALA A 116 18.62 -4.24 3.46
C ALA A 116 19.11 -5.69 3.59
N ARG A 117 18.62 -6.46 4.58
CA ARG A 117 18.94 -7.87 4.81
C ARG A 117 17.73 -8.74 4.55
N LEU A 118 17.89 -9.78 3.76
CA LEU A 118 16.82 -10.66 3.26
C LEU A 118 15.89 -11.27 4.35
N LEU A 119 16.37 -11.42 5.59
CA LEU A 119 15.60 -12.05 6.68
C LEU A 119 15.01 -11.04 7.68
N SER A 120 15.09 -9.76 7.41
CA SER A 120 14.63 -8.69 8.32
C SER A 120 13.53 -7.90 7.66
N SER A 121 12.31 -8.45 7.68
CA SER A 121 11.17 -7.91 6.93
C SER A 121 10.26 -6.97 7.74
N HIS A 122 10.44 -6.84 9.06
CA HIS A 122 9.58 -5.98 9.87
C HIS A 122 9.82 -4.49 9.62
N GLY A 123 8.76 -3.71 9.75
CA GLY A 123 8.82 -2.25 9.64
C GLY A 123 9.11 -1.56 10.97
N ALA A 124 9.48 -0.29 10.92
CA ALA A 124 9.68 0.52 12.11
C ALA A 124 9.31 1.98 11.88
N LEU A 125 8.62 2.56 12.85
CA LEU A 125 8.39 3.99 12.99
C LEU A 125 9.03 4.48 14.28
N ASP A 126 9.55 5.70 14.28
CA ASP A 126 10.05 6.37 15.46
C ASP A 126 9.12 7.52 15.94
N ASP A 127 9.48 8.22 17.01
CA ASP A 127 8.70 9.33 17.56
C ASP A 127 8.54 10.47 16.57
N ARG A 128 9.56 10.72 15.76
CA ARG A 128 9.54 11.76 14.73
C ARG A 128 8.57 11.40 13.62
N ASP A 129 8.58 10.14 13.15
CA ASP A 129 7.67 9.65 12.12
C ASP A 129 6.22 9.83 12.57
N LEU A 130 5.88 9.38 13.80
CA LEU A 130 4.53 9.52 14.36
C LEU A 130 4.11 10.99 14.51
N ALA A 131 5.01 11.85 15.00
CA ALA A 131 4.72 13.28 15.11
C ALA A 131 4.54 13.95 13.73
N GLU A 132 5.26 13.49 12.70
CA GLU A 132 5.08 13.98 11.33
C GLU A 132 3.74 13.51 10.75
N VAL A 133 3.33 12.25 10.97
CA VAL A 133 2.00 11.76 10.59
C VAL A 133 0.90 12.55 11.31
N GLU A 134 1.03 12.79 12.62
CA GLU A 134 0.04 13.57 13.36
C GLU A 134 -0.14 14.99 12.80
N ARG A 135 0.96 15.68 12.52
CA ARG A 135 0.94 17.02 11.92
C ARG A 135 0.31 16.99 10.52
N ALA A 136 0.65 15.99 9.71
CA ALA A 136 0.08 15.81 8.39
C ALA A 136 -1.44 15.65 8.46
N ILE A 137 -1.94 14.72 9.27
CA ILE A 137 -3.38 14.47 9.45
C ILE A 137 -4.10 15.71 10.01
N ALA A 138 -3.48 16.45 10.95
CA ALA A 138 -4.07 17.66 11.50
C ALA A 138 -4.23 18.77 10.45
N SER A 139 -3.43 18.74 9.37
CA SER A 139 -3.51 19.71 8.26
C SER A 139 -4.52 19.34 7.18
N ALA A 140 -5.18 18.17 7.27
CA ALA A 140 -6.08 17.69 6.23
C ALA A 140 -7.28 18.63 6.01
N PRO A 141 -7.51 19.09 4.77
CA PRO A 141 -8.66 19.95 4.48
C PRO A 141 -9.98 19.22 4.70
N ARG A 142 -11.00 19.97 5.11
CA ARG A 142 -12.35 19.40 5.25
C ARG A 142 -12.90 18.98 3.88
N GLY A 143 -13.65 17.88 3.86
CA GLY A 143 -14.34 17.40 2.66
C GLY A 143 -13.48 16.56 1.72
N LEU A 144 -12.22 16.28 2.07
CA LEU A 144 -11.40 15.28 1.41
C LEU A 144 -11.48 13.95 2.15
N LEU A 145 -11.40 12.84 1.41
CA LEU A 145 -11.13 11.52 1.97
C LEU A 145 -9.68 11.55 2.49
N VAL A 146 -9.49 11.17 3.74
CA VAL A 146 -8.17 11.16 4.37
C VAL A 146 -7.68 9.73 4.43
N ALA A 147 -6.55 9.46 3.76
CA ALA A 147 -5.92 8.15 3.74
C ALA A 147 -4.45 8.23 4.17
N VAL A 148 -4.01 7.23 4.89
CA VAL A 148 -2.59 6.96 5.18
C VAL A 148 -2.22 5.69 4.44
N MET A 149 -1.08 5.67 3.77
CA MET A 149 -0.54 4.49 3.12
C MET A 149 0.87 4.18 3.60
N LEU A 150 1.13 2.91 3.84
CA LEU A 150 2.42 2.36 4.23
C LEU A 150 2.51 0.90 3.77
N HIS A 151 3.66 0.25 3.95
CA HIS A 151 3.79 -1.15 3.51
C HIS A 151 3.47 -2.15 4.62
N HIS A 152 4.12 -2.06 5.77
CA HIS A 152 4.03 -3.05 6.84
C HIS A 152 2.68 -2.99 7.57
N HIS A 153 2.15 -4.16 7.96
CA HIS A 153 0.87 -4.22 8.63
C HIS A 153 0.95 -3.68 10.09
N PRO A 154 0.02 -2.81 10.47
CA PRO A 154 0.10 -2.11 11.75
C PRO A 154 -0.48 -2.90 12.93
N LEU A 155 -1.30 -3.93 12.67
CA LEU A 155 -1.97 -4.74 13.68
C LEU A 155 -1.82 -6.23 13.36
N PRO A 156 -1.74 -7.12 14.37
CA PRO A 156 -1.76 -8.56 14.15
C PRO A 156 -2.98 -8.98 13.34
N LEU A 157 -2.79 -9.87 12.35
CA LEU A 157 -3.90 -10.40 11.57
C LEU A 157 -4.62 -11.53 12.34
N PRO A 158 -5.96 -11.66 12.22
CA PRO A 158 -6.69 -12.81 12.73
C PRO A 158 -6.17 -14.10 12.07
N GLY A 159 -5.61 -15.01 12.83
CA GLY A 159 -5.04 -16.26 12.33
C GLY A 159 -3.56 -16.46 12.62
N ASP A 160 -2.82 -15.40 12.89
CA ASP A 160 -1.38 -15.47 13.20
C ASP A 160 -1.09 -15.96 14.63
N PHE A 161 -2.09 -16.07 15.49
CA PHE A 161 -1.94 -16.31 16.93
C PHE A 161 -1.12 -17.56 17.30
N LEU A 162 -1.16 -18.65 16.53
CA LEU A 162 -0.42 -19.86 16.87
C LEU A 162 1.03 -19.79 16.38
N ALA A 163 1.27 -19.34 15.14
CA ALA A 163 2.61 -19.18 14.61
C ALA A 163 3.37 -18.05 15.31
N GLU A 164 2.72 -16.91 15.58
CA GLU A 164 3.30 -15.79 16.32
C GLU A 164 3.61 -16.17 17.78
N ARG A 165 2.76 -16.93 18.45
CA ARG A 165 3.05 -17.41 19.80
C ARG A 165 4.28 -18.31 19.85
N VAL A 166 4.49 -19.15 18.83
CA VAL A 166 5.68 -20.01 18.73
C VAL A 166 6.92 -19.16 18.42
N VAL A 167 6.83 -18.20 17.52
CA VAL A 167 7.94 -17.30 17.17
C VAL A 167 8.29 -16.37 18.33
N THR A 168 7.30 -15.84 19.04
CA THR A 168 7.50 -15.03 20.26
C THR A 168 8.10 -15.89 21.38
N TRP A 169 7.67 -17.13 21.52
CA TRP A 169 8.22 -18.08 22.51
C TRP A 169 9.69 -18.44 22.20
N LEU A 170 10.09 -18.44 20.93
CA LEU A 170 11.48 -18.64 20.48
C LEU A 170 12.33 -17.37 20.61
N GLY A 171 11.77 -16.27 21.15
CA GLY A 171 12.51 -15.02 21.38
C GLY A 171 12.82 -14.21 20.12
N TRP A 172 12.15 -14.49 19.01
CA TRP A 172 12.18 -13.65 17.81
C TRP A 172 11.07 -12.59 17.91
N PRO A 173 11.41 -11.31 18.14
CA PRO A 173 10.41 -10.27 18.21
C PRO A 173 9.79 -10.09 16.82
N HIS A 174 8.49 -10.30 16.73
CA HIS A 174 7.57 -9.82 15.68
C HIS A 174 8.18 -9.62 14.29
N ALA A 175 8.67 -10.70 13.67
CA ALA A 175 9.44 -10.64 12.41
C ALA A 175 8.66 -10.06 11.22
N ALA A 176 7.36 -9.78 11.38
CA ALA A 176 6.48 -9.37 10.30
C ALA A 176 5.65 -8.12 10.59
N GLU A 177 5.62 -7.59 11.80
CA GLU A 177 4.78 -6.45 12.18
C GLU A 177 5.52 -5.10 12.08
N LEU A 178 4.73 -4.03 12.06
CA LEU A 178 5.24 -2.67 12.18
C LEU A 178 5.51 -2.34 13.65
N ALA A 179 6.74 -2.07 14.01
CA ALA A 179 7.06 -1.51 15.32
C ALA A 179 6.30 -0.18 15.51
N ARG A 180 5.57 -0.07 16.63
CA ARG A 180 4.68 1.05 16.95
C ARG A 180 3.43 1.16 16.06
N GLY A 181 3.04 0.08 15.36
CA GLY A 181 1.86 0.07 14.52
C GLY A 181 0.57 0.36 15.30
N ARG A 182 0.45 -0.12 16.55
CA ARG A 182 -0.71 0.18 17.42
C ARG A 182 -0.82 1.66 17.74
N GLU A 183 0.28 2.31 18.09
CA GLU A 183 0.31 3.75 18.36
C GLU A 183 -0.09 4.56 17.12
N LEU A 184 0.35 4.15 15.93
CA LEU A 184 -0.10 4.74 14.68
C LEU A 184 -1.61 4.60 14.51
N VAL A 185 -2.19 3.42 14.74
CA VAL A 185 -3.64 3.19 14.63
C VAL A 185 -4.41 4.04 15.62
N GLU A 186 -3.98 4.13 16.88
CA GLU A 186 -4.57 4.99 17.90
C GLU A 186 -4.54 6.48 17.49
N LEU A 187 -3.43 6.94 16.93
CA LEU A 187 -3.27 8.29 16.41
C LEU A 187 -4.26 8.59 15.28
N LEU A 188 -4.49 7.63 14.38
CA LEU A 188 -5.33 7.80 13.20
C LEU A 188 -6.83 7.67 13.51
N HIS A 189 -7.20 6.94 14.56
CA HIS A 189 -8.59 6.64 14.89
C HIS A 189 -9.41 7.91 15.15
N GLY A 190 -10.50 8.07 14.39
CA GLY A 190 -11.35 9.27 14.41
C GLY A 190 -10.80 10.49 13.68
N ARG A 191 -9.63 10.37 13.04
CA ARG A 191 -8.98 11.45 12.27
C ARG A 191 -8.75 11.08 10.80
N CYS A 192 -8.68 9.78 10.49
CA CYS A 192 -8.40 9.22 9.18
C CYS A 192 -9.53 8.27 8.75
N ASP A 193 -9.79 8.12 7.46
CA ASP A 193 -10.81 7.24 6.91
C ASP A 193 -10.25 5.88 6.51
N LEU A 194 -9.03 5.88 5.93
CA LEU A 194 -8.36 4.70 5.40
C LEU A 194 -6.93 4.59 5.90
N LEU A 195 -6.52 3.42 6.37
CA LEU A 195 -5.14 3.02 6.53
C LEU A 195 -4.88 1.84 5.58
N LEU A 196 -4.08 2.08 4.54
CA LEU A 196 -3.83 1.15 3.44
C LEU A 196 -2.43 0.54 3.59
N HIS A 197 -2.35 -0.79 3.49
CA HIS A 197 -1.07 -1.49 3.62
C HIS A 197 -1.02 -2.79 2.81
N GLY A 198 0.14 -3.45 2.78
CA GLY A 198 0.40 -4.74 2.13
C GLY A 198 1.14 -5.72 3.03
N HIS A 199 2.25 -6.27 2.51
CA HIS A 199 3.25 -7.09 3.19
C HIS A 199 2.85 -8.55 3.45
N ARG A 200 1.62 -8.84 3.85
CA ARG A 200 1.21 -10.20 4.26
C ARG A 200 0.64 -11.05 3.13
N HIS A 201 0.63 -10.56 1.91
CA HIS A 201 0.10 -11.21 0.70
C HIS A 201 -1.36 -11.72 0.79
N ALA A 202 -1.97 -11.69 1.97
CA ALA A 202 -3.35 -12.11 2.22
C ALA A 202 -4.24 -10.88 2.40
N PRO A 203 -5.25 -10.68 1.54
CA PRO A 203 -6.13 -9.53 1.67
C PRO A 203 -6.94 -9.63 2.98
N SER A 204 -7.04 -8.52 3.68
CA SER A 204 -7.80 -8.42 4.91
C SER A 204 -8.31 -7.02 5.14
N GLU A 205 -9.34 -6.90 5.97
CA GLU A 205 -9.92 -5.63 6.35
C GLU A 205 -10.37 -5.66 7.80
N VAL A 206 -10.10 -4.58 8.52
CA VAL A 206 -10.61 -4.32 9.86
C VAL A 206 -11.21 -2.92 9.87
N GLU A 207 -12.44 -2.77 10.33
CA GLU A 207 -13.07 -1.48 10.55
C GLU A 207 -13.15 -1.20 12.05
N LEU A 208 -12.53 -0.10 12.48
CA LEU A 208 -12.67 0.41 13.83
C LEU A 208 -13.91 1.33 13.91
N PRO A 209 -14.70 1.22 14.98
CA PRO A 209 -15.93 2.01 15.16
C PRO A 209 -15.67 3.51 15.03
N ALA A 210 -16.70 4.23 14.59
CA ALA A 210 -16.60 5.68 14.42
C ALA A 210 -16.30 6.40 15.74
N VAL A 211 -15.20 7.16 15.75
CA VAL A 211 -14.90 8.15 16.77
C VAL A 211 -15.03 9.54 16.15
N ARG A 212 -15.73 10.46 16.79
CA ARG A 212 -16.02 11.80 16.24
C ARG A 212 -16.71 11.76 14.86
N GLY A 213 -17.49 10.70 14.60
CA GLY A 213 -18.23 10.50 13.35
C GLY A 213 -17.39 9.95 12.19
N ARG A 214 -16.16 9.51 12.41
CA ARG A 214 -15.26 8.96 11.39
C ARG A 214 -14.79 7.55 11.79
N PRO A 215 -15.23 6.48 11.10
CA PRO A 215 -14.65 5.15 11.26
C PRO A 215 -13.25 5.13 10.62
N LEU A 216 -12.38 4.22 11.08
CA LEU A 216 -11.11 3.95 10.44
C LEU A 216 -11.15 2.54 9.82
N ARG A 217 -10.98 2.45 8.51
CA ARG A 217 -10.82 1.18 7.80
C ARG A 217 -9.33 0.91 7.58
N ILE A 218 -8.87 -0.23 8.06
CA ILE A 218 -7.49 -0.72 7.89
C ILE A 218 -7.55 -1.84 6.86
N VAL A 219 -6.90 -1.65 5.71
CA VAL A 219 -7.07 -2.53 4.54
C VAL A 219 -5.72 -3.03 4.06
N ASN A 220 -5.58 -4.35 4.01
CA ASN A 220 -4.46 -5.04 3.35
C ASN A 220 -4.87 -5.40 1.92
N ALA A 221 -4.09 -4.95 0.94
CA ALA A 221 -4.36 -5.26 -0.47
C ALA A 221 -4.14 -6.74 -0.82
N GLY A 222 -3.23 -7.41 -0.12
CA GLY A 222 -2.68 -8.69 -0.54
C GLY A 222 -1.75 -8.56 -1.76
N CYS A 223 -1.22 -9.67 -2.22
CA CYS A 223 -0.34 -9.73 -3.40
C CYS A 223 -1.18 -9.68 -4.69
N ALA A 224 -1.19 -8.55 -5.36
CA ALA A 224 -2.04 -8.34 -6.55
C ALA A 224 -1.80 -9.38 -7.66
N PRO A 225 -0.55 -9.75 -8.04
CA PRO A 225 -0.29 -10.79 -9.05
C PRO A 225 -0.80 -12.18 -8.67
N ASP A 226 -0.78 -12.53 -7.38
CA ASP A 226 -1.22 -13.85 -6.92
C ASP A 226 -2.75 -13.93 -6.85
N LEU A 227 -3.40 -12.83 -6.51
CA LEU A 227 -4.86 -12.72 -6.42
C LEU A 227 -5.55 -12.60 -7.78
N GLY A 228 -4.91 -12.00 -8.78
CA GLY A 228 -5.53 -11.67 -10.06
C GLY A 228 -6.69 -10.67 -9.92
N ALA A 229 -6.72 -9.91 -8.84
CA ALA A 229 -7.74 -8.91 -8.57
C ALA A 229 -7.21 -7.81 -7.65
N VAL A 230 -7.76 -6.62 -7.79
CA VAL A 230 -7.43 -5.46 -6.95
C VAL A 230 -8.69 -4.76 -6.45
N ARG A 231 -8.59 -4.14 -5.30
CA ARG A 231 -9.69 -3.38 -4.68
C ARG A 231 -9.78 -1.99 -5.30
N VAL A 232 -10.98 -1.60 -5.72
CA VAL A 232 -11.29 -0.25 -6.20
C VAL A 232 -12.32 0.37 -5.27
N ILE A 233 -11.97 1.46 -4.63
CA ILE A 233 -12.81 2.22 -3.70
C ILE A 233 -13.31 3.49 -4.41
N ALA A 234 -14.62 3.70 -4.38
CA ALA A 234 -15.26 4.93 -4.87
C ALA A 234 -15.52 5.87 -3.71
N HIS A 235 -15.16 7.14 -3.87
CA HIS A 235 -15.36 8.17 -2.85
C HIS A 235 -15.93 9.46 -3.44
N GLN A 236 -16.64 10.21 -2.61
CA GLN A 236 -17.26 11.48 -2.98
C GLN A 236 -17.35 12.38 -1.75
N ALA A 237 -16.93 13.65 -1.88
CA ALA A 237 -17.00 14.65 -0.82
C ALA A 237 -16.43 14.14 0.54
N GLY A 238 -15.29 13.44 0.50
CA GLY A 238 -14.61 12.93 1.69
C GLY A 238 -15.24 11.69 2.32
N ARG A 239 -16.11 10.97 1.59
CA ARG A 239 -16.77 9.75 2.07
C ARG A 239 -16.62 8.62 1.07
N ILE A 240 -16.44 7.40 1.55
CA ILE A 240 -16.54 6.20 0.73
C ILE A 240 -18.01 5.99 0.37
N VAL A 241 -18.28 5.80 -0.94
CA VAL A 241 -19.63 5.64 -1.47
C VAL A 241 -19.83 4.29 -2.17
N GLY A 242 -18.76 3.55 -2.38
CA GLY A 242 -18.83 2.21 -2.97
C GLY A 242 -17.47 1.53 -3.06
N GLU A 243 -17.51 0.24 -3.35
CA GLU A 243 -16.31 -0.58 -3.49
C GLU A 243 -16.60 -1.72 -4.47
N ARG A 244 -15.56 -2.15 -5.19
CA ARG A 244 -15.60 -3.33 -6.05
C ARG A 244 -14.23 -3.98 -6.17
N MET A 245 -14.21 -5.26 -6.52
CA MET A 245 -12.99 -5.91 -6.99
C MET A 245 -12.89 -5.76 -8.50
N LEU A 246 -11.70 -5.38 -8.99
CA LEU A 246 -11.35 -5.37 -10.39
C LEU A 246 -10.47 -6.59 -10.68
N ALA A 247 -11.01 -7.57 -11.36
CA ALA A 247 -10.27 -8.77 -11.77
C ALA A 247 -9.42 -8.48 -13.02
N PHE A 248 -8.28 -9.16 -13.14
CA PHE A 248 -7.44 -9.16 -14.33
C PHE A 248 -6.87 -10.56 -14.58
N ASP A 249 -6.69 -10.93 -15.86
CA ASP A 249 -6.29 -12.29 -16.25
C ASP A 249 -4.76 -12.47 -16.19
N VAL A 250 -4.27 -12.96 -15.05
CA VAL A 250 -2.84 -13.28 -14.87
C VAL A 250 -2.38 -14.42 -15.81
N ALA A 251 -3.27 -15.30 -16.26
CA ALA A 251 -2.92 -16.38 -17.19
C ALA A 251 -2.69 -15.87 -18.62
N ALA A 252 -3.28 -14.74 -19.00
CA ALA A 252 -3.01 -14.10 -20.29
C ALA A 252 -1.57 -13.57 -20.40
N ALA A 253 -0.94 -13.26 -19.26
CA ALA A 253 0.43 -12.77 -19.20
C ALA A 253 1.50 -13.74 -19.73
N GLY A 254 1.26 -15.05 -19.60
CA GLY A 254 2.18 -16.10 -20.10
C GLY A 254 2.10 -16.37 -21.60
N ARG A 255 1.07 -15.86 -22.29
CA ARG A 255 0.82 -16.15 -23.71
C ARG A 255 1.40 -15.11 -24.69
N GLY A 256 1.87 -13.99 -24.20
CA GLY A 256 2.34 -12.86 -25.02
C GLY A 256 3.85 -12.79 -25.31
N VAL A 257 4.64 -13.77 -24.92
CA VAL A 257 6.12 -13.76 -25.07
C VAL A 257 6.59 -14.80 -26.10
N ALA A 258 5.69 -15.34 -26.92
CA ALA A 258 6.02 -16.22 -28.04
C ALA A 258 5.65 -15.52 -29.36
N ALA A 259 6.42 -14.51 -29.75
CA ALA A 259 6.49 -13.95 -31.11
C ALA A 259 7.81 -13.22 -31.30
#